data_425c9582ff08f155f42b544a23dd6bd2
#
_entry.id   425c9582ff08f155f42b544a23dd6bd2
#
_cell.length_a   1.000
_cell.length_b   1.000
_cell.length_c   1.000
_cell.angle_alpha   90.00
_cell.angle_beta   90.00
_cell.angle_gamma   90.00
#
_symmetry.space_group_name_H-M   'P 1'
#
loop_
_entity.id
_entity.type
_entity.pdbx_description
1 polymer ?
#
loop_
_entity_poly.entity_id
_entity_poly.type
_entity_poly.pdbx_seq_one_letter_code
_entity_poly.pdbx_strand_id
1 'polypeptide(L)'
;MKTDYIKPSVYKKIYQTMEYENALALRLSLETGLRIGDVLALTPENLKGNTIHYTAQKTGKEGKKVISADLSKRLKQISDKKFIFPGRFGDKPRTRQTVWQDVKKAAKIHKVEGNLSCHSARKTYAVDLYHSEGLPSVQKELQHDRIDTTMLYAFSDMLSNKRDSDIDLEYFAELVAHKVYSKLLPHLEKIEQLFD
;
A
#
# COMPACT_ATOMS: atom_id res chain seq x y z
N MET A 1 12.18 -5.66 -8.99
CA MET A 1 11.62 -6.96 -8.57
C MET A 1 10.14 -6.79 -8.29
N LYS A 2 9.26 -7.58 -8.92
CA LYS A 2 7.81 -7.49 -8.75
C LYS A 2 7.46 -8.10 -7.38
N THR A 3 6.70 -7.40 -6.54
CA THR A 3 6.23 -7.90 -5.23
C THR A 3 4.84 -8.51 -5.39
N ASP A 4 4.50 -9.49 -4.57
CA ASP A 4 3.23 -10.18 -4.65
C ASP A 4 2.20 -9.67 -3.63
N TYR A 5 0.93 -9.92 -3.91
CA TYR A 5 -0.14 -9.86 -2.92
C TYR A 5 0.09 -10.96 -1.88
N ILE A 6 -0.15 -10.65 -0.63
CA ILE A 6 0.00 -11.59 0.48
C ILE A 6 -1.26 -11.53 1.34
N LYS A 7 -1.88 -12.67 1.60
CA LYS A 7 -3.10 -12.75 2.41
C LYS A 7 -2.93 -12.10 3.79
N PRO A 8 -3.90 -11.33 4.29
CA PRO A 8 -3.81 -10.64 5.60
C PRO A 8 -3.43 -11.57 6.77
N SER A 9 -3.89 -12.82 6.74
CA SER A 9 -3.60 -13.82 7.78
C SER A 9 -2.10 -14.14 7.93
N VAL A 10 -1.31 -14.02 6.85
CA VAL A 10 0.12 -14.29 6.86
C VAL A 10 0.87 -13.23 7.65
N TYR A 11 0.41 -11.96 7.62
CA TYR A 11 1.07 -10.87 8.34
C TYR A 11 1.10 -11.08 9.85
N LYS A 12 0.08 -11.74 10.43
CA LYS A 12 0.07 -12.08 11.87
C LYS A 12 1.27 -12.94 12.27
N LYS A 13 1.67 -13.89 11.41
CA LYS A 13 2.85 -14.74 11.63
C LYS A 13 4.14 -13.94 11.43
N ILE A 14 4.20 -13.11 10.39
CA ILE A 14 5.36 -12.27 10.07
C ILE A 14 5.70 -11.33 11.21
N TYR A 15 4.72 -10.65 11.82
CA TYR A 15 4.92 -9.73 12.94
C TYR A 15 5.55 -10.39 14.17
N GLN A 16 5.33 -11.69 14.40
CA GLN A 16 5.86 -12.40 15.57
C GLN A 16 7.39 -12.59 15.54
N THR A 17 7.99 -12.53 14.36
CA THR A 17 9.44 -12.76 14.16
C THR A 17 10.20 -11.53 13.72
N MET A 18 9.50 -10.42 13.48
CA MET A 18 10.11 -9.13 13.16
C MET A 18 10.48 -8.37 14.42
N GLU A 19 11.46 -7.47 14.29
CA GLU A 19 11.69 -6.45 15.29
C GLU A 19 10.41 -5.63 15.50
N TYR A 20 10.08 -5.31 16.75
CA TYR A 20 8.79 -4.74 17.13
C TYR A 20 8.42 -3.47 16.36
N GLU A 21 9.35 -2.51 16.26
CA GLU A 21 9.09 -1.26 15.53
C GLU A 21 8.95 -1.48 14.02
N ASN A 22 9.70 -2.43 13.44
CA ASN A 22 9.56 -2.81 12.04
C ASN A 22 8.20 -3.45 11.75
N ALA A 23 7.74 -4.31 12.68
CA ALA A 23 6.41 -4.93 12.59
C ALA A 23 5.31 -3.87 12.66
N LEU A 24 5.40 -2.88 13.57
CA LEU A 24 4.45 -1.77 13.65
C LEU A 24 4.45 -0.90 12.39
N ALA A 25 5.62 -0.61 11.82
CA ALA A 25 5.72 0.14 10.57
C ALA A 25 5.07 -0.60 9.40
N LEU A 26 5.31 -1.91 9.28
CA LEU A 26 4.67 -2.75 8.26
C LEU A 26 3.16 -2.83 8.47
N ARG A 27 2.71 -2.97 9.74
CA ARG A 27 1.29 -2.99 10.09
C ARG A 27 0.59 -1.67 9.76
N LEU A 28 1.24 -0.54 10.04
CA LEU A 28 0.72 0.77 9.67
C LEU A 28 0.57 0.91 8.15
N SER A 29 1.56 0.42 7.37
CA SER A 29 1.44 0.37 5.91
C SER A 29 0.28 -0.53 5.45
N LEU A 30 0.04 -1.66 6.15
CA LEU A 30 -1.07 -2.56 5.84
C LEU A 30 -2.44 -1.94 6.15
N GLU A 31 -2.59 -1.25 7.29
CA GLU A 31 -3.88 -0.64 7.70
C GLU A 31 -4.21 0.65 6.93
N THR A 32 -3.22 1.33 6.36
CA THR A 32 -3.41 2.66 5.74
C THR A 32 -3.15 2.72 4.25
N GLY A 33 -2.48 1.71 3.70
CA GLY A 33 -1.98 1.73 2.34
C GLY A 33 -0.81 2.71 2.10
N LEU A 34 -0.26 3.36 3.11
CA LEU A 34 0.88 4.28 2.97
C LEU A 34 2.14 3.54 2.49
N ARG A 35 2.96 4.22 1.68
CA ARG A 35 4.28 3.69 1.32
C ARG A 35 5.14 3.60 2.57
N ILE A 36 5.94 2.55 2.69
CA ILE A 36 6.81 2.37 3.86
C ILE A 36 7.72 3.59 4.11
N GLY A 37 8.16 4.28 3.06
CA GLY A 37 8.94 5.52 3.21
C GLY A 37 8.14 6.63 3.89
N ASP A 38 6.87 6.79 3.53
CA ASP A 38 5.98 7.78 4.13
C ASP A 38 5.68 7.43 5.60
N VAL A 39 5.49 6.12 5.89
CA VAL A 39 5.32 5.62 7.27
C VAL A 39 6.53 5.94 8.14
N LEU A 40 7.73 5.66 7.65
CA LEU A 40 8.96 5.86 8.41
C LEU A 40 9.30 7.33 8.66
N ALA A 41 8.80 8.24 7.84
CA ALA A 41 8.99 9.68 7.98
C ALA A 41 8.04 10.33 9.00
N LEU A 42 7.05 9.59 9.54
CA LEU A 42 6.09 10.13 10.49
C LEU A 42 6.76 10.56 11.81
N THR A 43 6.33 11.71 12.30
CA THR A 43 6.70 12.26 13.60
C THR A 43 5.54 12.05 14.60
N PRO A 44 5.78 12.17 15.91
CA PRO A 44 4.70 12.07 16.91
C PRO A 44 3.52 13.01 16.65
N GLU A 45 3.78 14.21 16.14
CA GLU A 45 2.77 15.23 15.83
C GLU A 45 1.81 14.80 14.70
N ASN A 46 2.25 13.85 13.87
CA ASN A 46 1.41 13.27 12.82
C ASN A 46 0.32 12.35 13.37
N LEU A 47 0.45 11.84 14.61
CA LEU A 47 -0.51 10.96 15.25
C LEU A 47 -1.44 11.75 16.18
N LYS A 48 -2.67 12.00 15.74
CA LYS A 48 -3.72 12.69 16.52
C LYS A 48 -4.87 11.73 16.80
N GLY A 49 -5.02 11.31 18.06
CA GLY A 49 -5.99 10.26 18.41
C GLY A 49 -5.68 8.95 17.67
N ASN A 50 -6.61 8.49 16.85
CA ASN A 50 -6.46 7.33 15.97
C ASN A 50 -6.27 7.73 14.50
N THR A 51 -5.88 8.99 14.25
CA THR A 51 -5.71 9.50 12.89
C THR A 51 -4.25 9.84 12.63
N ILE A 52 -3.71 9.33 11.53
CA ILE A 52 -2.40 9.69 10.99
C ILE A 52 -2.59 10.79 9.96
N HIS A 53 -1.94 11.93 10.18
CA HIS A 53 -1.79 13.00 9.19
C HIS A 53 -0.43 12.83 8.50
N TYR A 54 -0.39 12.90 7.18
CA TYR A 54 0.86 12.66 6.44
C TYR A 54 0.96 13.55 5.21
N THR A 55 2.19 13.74 4.76
CA THR A 55 2.51 14.32 3.44
C THR A 55 3.25 13.27 2.65
N ALA A 56 2.71 12.87 1.50
CA ALA A 56 3.30 11.84 0.65
C ALA A 56 4.61 12.34 0.03
N GLN A 57 5.74 11.74 0.35
CA GLN A 57 7.07 12.17 -0.11
C GLN A 57 7.21 12.24 -1.63
N LYS A 58 6.54 11.33 -2.34
CA LYS A 58 6.64 11.26 -3.81
C LYS A 58 5.83 12.35 -4.52
N THR A 59 4.69 12.76 -3.96
CA THR A 59 3.71 13.63 -4.64
C THR A 59 3.50 14.96 -3.95
N GLY A 60 4.00 15.15 -2.73
CA GLY A 60 3.74 16.32 -1.89
C GLY A 60 2.28 16.42 -1.39
N LYS A 61 1.41 15.49 -1.76
CA LYS A 61 0.00 15.53 -1.37
C LYS A 61 -0.18 15.22 0.11
N GLU A 62 -0.95 16.03 0.78
CA GLU A 62 -1.35 15.80 2.17
C GLU A 62 -2.54 14.85 2.25
N GLY A 63 -2.65 14.17 3.39
CA GLY A 63 -3.77 13.28 3.65
C GLY A 63 -3.89 12.87 5.11
N LYS A 64 -4.99 12.19 5.41
CA LYS A 64 -5.25 11.61 6.72
C LYS A 64 -5.74 10.17 6.57
N LYS A 65 -5.36 9.31 7.51
CA LYS A 65 -5.78 7.91 7.57
C LYS A 65 -6.18 7.55 8.99
N VAL A 66 -7.30 6.86 9.13
CA VAL A 66 -7.74 6.32 10.41
C VAL A 66 -7.10 4.95 10.60
N ILE A 67 -6.61 4.66 11.80
CA ILE A 67 -6.01 3.39 12.20
C ILE A 67 -6.75 2.77 13.38
N SER A 68 -6.52 1.48 13.60
CA SER A 68 -7.09 0.79 14.75
C SER A 68 -6.61 1.39 16.08
N ALA A 69 -7.47 1.38 17.10
CA ALA A 69 -7.13 1.89 18.43
C ALA A 69 -5.94 1.15 19.06
N ASP A 70 -5.82 -0.16 18.81
CA ASP A 70 -4.68 -0.96 19.26
C ASP A 70 -3.38 -0.48 18.62
N LEU A 71 -3.36 -0.27 17.29
CA LEU A 71 -2.17 0.25 16.61
C LEU A 71 -1.82 1.65 17.09
N SER A 72 -2.80 2.55 17.23
CA SER A 72 -2.59 3.90 17.77
C SER A 72 -1.96 3.87 19.16
N LYS A 73 -2.46 3.03 20.08
CA LYS A 73 -1.91 2.87 21.41
C LYS A 73 -0.44 2.42 21.37
N ARG A 74 -0.11 1.44 20.54
CA ARG A 74 1.25 0.93 20.38
C ARG A 74 2.20 1.97 19.79
N LEU A 75 1.74 2.72 18.78
CA LEU A 75 2.54 3.80 18.18
C LEU A 75 2.85 4.89 19.20
N LYS A 76 1.90 5.29 20.05
CA LYS A 76 2.13 6.27 21.13
C LYS A 76 3.18 5.81 22.13
N GLN A 77 3.26 4.50 22.40
CA GLN A 77 4.27 3.95 23.33
C GLN A 77 5.71 4.04 22.84
N ILE A 78 5.91 4.13 21.51
CA ILE A 78 7.25 4.25 20.89
C ILE A 78 7.55 5.66 20.37
N SER A 79 6.61 6.62 20.55
CA SER A 79 6.70 7.98 19.98
C SER A 79 7.34 8.97 20.96
N ASP A 80 8.50 8.62 21.51
CA ASP A 80 9.27 9.44 22.46
C ASP A 80 10.42 10.22 21.81
N LYS A 81 10.64 10.04 20.49
CA LYS A 81 11.73 10.64 19.73
C LYS A 81 11.20 11.51 18.60
N LYS A 82 12.13 12.13 17.85
CA LYS A 82 11.83 12.98 16.69
C LYS A 82 10.94 12.28 15.64
N PHE A 83 11.12 10.97 15.44
CA PHE A 83 10.32 10.15 14.54
C PHE A 83 9.64 9.03 15.32
N ILE A 84 8.45 8.62 14.91
CA ILE A 84 7.76 7.44 15.48
C ILE A 84 8.64 6.18 15.28
N PHE A 85 9.32 6.10 14.13
CA PHE A 85 10.22 5.00 13.79
C PHE A 85 11.66 5.52 13.66
N PRO A 86 12.37 5.73 14.77
CA PRO A 86 13.71 6.30 14.74
C PRO A 86 14.73 5.32 14.17
N GLY A 87 15.72 5.83 13.49
CA GLY A 87 16.91 5.09 13.11
C GLY A 87 17.83 4.87 14.34
N ARG A 88 18.96 4.20 14.11
CA ARG A 88 19.90 3.78 15.16
C ARG A 88 20.31 4.90 16.12
N PHE A 89 20.48 6.12 15.62
CA PHE A 89 20.97 7.27 16.39
C PHE A 89 19.83 8.23 16.79
N GLY A 90 18.58 7.99 16.40
CA GLY A 90 17.41 8.78 16.79
C GLY A 90 17.18 10.08 16.01
N ASP A 91 18.19 10.63 15.34
CA ASP A 91 18.18 11.91 14.63
C ASP A 91 17.55 11.83 13.22
N LYS A 92 17.55 10.62 12.65
CA LYS A 92 16.97 10.29 11.33
C LYS A 92 15.94 9.19 11.45
N PRO A 93 14.98 9.09 10.51
CA PRO A 93 14.05 7.99 10.52
C PRO A 93 14.75 6.67 10.20
N ARG A 94 14.17 5.57 10.62
CA ARG A 94 14.55 4.22 10.23
C ARG A 94 14.56 4.07 8.72
N THR A 95 15.50 3.28 8.18
CA THR A 95 15.63 3.14 6.73
C THR A 95 14.67 2.09 6.17
N ARG A 96 14.20 2.30 4.96
CA ARG A 96 13.41 1.30 4.22
C ARG A 96 14.14 -0.03 4.09
N GLN A 97 15.47 0.02 3.96
CA GLN A 97 16.33 -1.16 3.84
C GLN A 97 16.27 -2.01 5.10
N THR A 98 16.31 -1.39 6.29
CA THR A 98 16.23 -2.10 7.58
C THR A 98 14.91 -2.88 7.68
N VAL A 99 13.78 -2.22 7.40
CA VAL A 99 12.47 -2.89 7.43
C VAL A 99 12.39 -3.98 6.37
N TRP A 100 12.91 -3.73 5.17
CA TRP A 100 12.90 -4.71 4.08
C TRP A 100 13.69 -5.98 4.43
N GLN A 101 14.89 -5.84 5.00
CA GLN A 101 15.71 -6.97 5.42
C GLN A 101 14.99 -7.82 6.47
N ASP A 102 14.33 -7.19 7.42
CA ASP A 102 13.60 -7.87 8.47
C ASP A 102 12.36 -8.60 7.91
N VAL A 103 11.60 -7.96 7.03
CA VAL A 103 10.50 -8.61 6.29
C VAL A 103 10.99 -9.85 5.53
N LYS A 104 12.14 -9.75 4.84
CA LYS A 104 12.70 -10.90 4.10
C LYS A 104 13.14 -12.03 5.01
N LYS A 105 13.73 -11.70 6.15
CA LYS A 105 14.09 -12.69 7.18
C LYS A 105 12.86 -13.41 7.72
N ALA A 106 11.83 -12.66 8.11
CA ALA A 106 10.57 -13.20 8.60
C ALA A 106 9.86 -14.07 7.54
N ALA A 107 9.81 -13.62 6.29
CA ALA A 107 9.24 -14.39 5.19
C ALA A 107 9.95 -15.75 4.99
N LYS A 108 11.28 -15.77 5.10
CA LYS A 108 12.06 -17.00 5.02
C LYS A 108 11.76 -17.96 6.19
N ILE A 109 11.71 -17.44 7.42
CA ILE A 109 11.40 -18.23 8.64
C ILE A 109 10.02 -18.90 8.51
N HIS A 110 9.03 -18.17 8.04
CA HIS A 110 7.66 -18.67 7.91
C HIS A 110 7.38 -19.36 6.56
N LYS A 111 8.38 -19.53 5.71
CA LYS A 111 8.27 -20.15 4.37
C LYS A 111 7.12 -19.56 3.57
N VAL A 112 7.02 -18.22 3.58
CA VAL A 112 5.95 -17.50 2.87
C VAL A 112 6.14 -17.69 1.36
N GLU A 113 5.10 -18.18 0.71
CA GLU A 113 5.07 -18.30 -0.75
C GLU A 113 5.00 -16.90 -1.38
N GLY A 114 5.72 -16.74 -2.51
CA GLY A 114 5.78 -15.48 -3.24
C GLY A 114 6.81 -14.49 -2.70
N ASN A 115 6.85 -13.32 -3.32
CA ASN A 115 7.83 -12.28 -3.04
C ASN A 115 7.28 -11.23 -2.06
N LEU A 116 7.19 -11.60 -0.77
CA LEU A 116 6.81 -10.66 0.30
C LEU A 116 7.88 -9.57 0.46
N SER A 117 7.43 -8.32 0.51
CA SER A 117 8.24 -7.13 0.81
C SER A 117 7.39 -6.05 1.50
N CYS A 118 8.01 -4.95 1.90
CA CYS A 118 7.27 -3.79 2.44
C CYS A 118 6.16 -3.30 1.50
N HIS A 119 6.34 -3.44 0.19
CA HIS A 119 5.34 -3.00 -0.80
C HIS A 119 4.14 -3.94 -0.89
N SER A 120 4.29 -5.19 -0.46
CA SER A 120 3.20 -6.17 -0.40
C SER A 120 2.09 -5.74 0.56
N ALA A 121 2.42 -5.09 1.69
CA ALA A 121 1.43 -4.57 2.63
C ALA A 121 0.48 -3.55 1.97
N ARG A 122 1.04 -2.61 1.19
CA ARG A 122 0.24 -1.64 0.44
C ARG A 122 -0.58 -2.31 -0.68
N LYS A 123 -0.06 -3.38 -1.31
CA LYS A 123 -0.83 -4.17 -2.27
C LYS A 123 -2.02 -4.85 -1.60
N THR A 124 -1.80 -5.48 -0.45
CA THR A 124 -2.87 -6.13 0.30
C THR A 124 -3.95 -5.14 0.67
N TYR A 125 -3.60 -3.96 1.21
CA TYR A 125 -4.55 -2.88 1.47
C TYR A 125 -5.34 -2.49 0.21
N ALA A 126 -4.67 -2.36 -0.93
CA ALA A 126 -5.32 -1.98 -2.20
C ALA A 126 -6.34 -3.02 -2.67
N VAL A 127 -6.01 -4.30 -2.52
CA VAL A 127 -6.91 -5.41 -2.86
C VAL A 127 -8.10 -5.47 -1.92
N ASP A 128 -7.86 -5.36 -0.59
CA ASP A 128 -8.95 -5.36 0.40
C ASP A 128 -9.92 -4.18 0.17
N LEU A 129 -9.36 -2.99 -0.12
CA LEU A 129 -10.15 -1.79 -0.44
C LEU A 129 -10.92 -1.95 -1.76
N TYR A 130 -10.32 -2.59 -2.77
CA TYR A 130 -10.99 -2.90 -4.03
C TYR A 130 -12.22 -3.77 -3.80
N HIS A 131 -12.10 -4.83 -3.02
CA HIS A 131 -13.22 -5.72 -2.71
C HIS A 131 -14.34 -5.04 -1.90
N SER A 132 -14.00 -4.07 -1.05
CA SER A 132 -15.00 -3.38 -0.21
C SER A 132 -15.65 -2.17 -0.89
N GLU A 133 -14.92 -1.42 -1.71
CA GLU A 133 -15.34 -0.10 -2.20
C GLU A 133 -15.14 0.12 -3.71
N GLY A 134 -14.52 -0.83 -4.40
CA GLY A 134 -14.26 -0.76 -5.83
C GLY A 134 -13.06 0.11 -6.23
N LEU A 135 -12.82 0.16 -7.54
CA LEU A 135 -11.60 0.77 -8.13
C LEU A 135 -11.46 2.29 -7.90
N PRO A 136 -12.53 3.10 -7.99
CA PRO A 136 -12.42 4.55 -7.77
C PRO A 136 -11.88 4.89 -6.38
N SER A 137 -12.32 4.16 -5.34
CA SER A 137 -11.85 4.36 -3.97
C SER A 137 -10.37 4.00 -3.84
N VAL A 138 -9.91 2.91 -4.45
CA VAL A 138 -8.50 2.53 -4.46
C VAL A 138 -7.63 3.62 -5.13
N GLN A 139 -8.06 4.15 -6.27
CA GLN A 139 -7.33 5.20 -6.96
C GLN A 139 -7.20 6.46 -6.11
N LYS A 140 -8.31 6.92 -5.53
CA LYS A 140 -8.38 8.09 -4.64
C LYS A 140 -7.52 7.88 -3.39
N GLU A 141 -7.73 6.78 -2.69
CA GLU A 141 -7.09 6.47 -1.41
C GLU A 141 -5.57 6.27 -1.52
N LEU A 142 -5.11 5.66 -2.60
CA LEU A 142 -3.69 5.46 -2.85
C LEU A 142 -3.03 6.65 -3.56
N GLN A 143 -3.80 7.68 -3.92
CA GLN A 143 -3.31 8.85 -4.65
C GLN A 143 -2.53 8.44 -5.92
N HIS A 144 -3.08 7.48 -6.65
CA HIS A 144 -2.50 7.06 -7.92
C HIS A 144 -2.91 8.03 -9.02
N ASP A 145 -1.91 8.65 -9.67
CA ASP A 145 -2.14 9.54 -10.81
C ASP A 145 -2.56 8.76 -12.07
N ARG A 146 -2.37 7.42 -12.08
CA ARG A 146 -2.68 6.55 -13.22
C ARG A 146 -3.48 5.33 -12.78
N ILE A 147 -4.59 5.11 -13.44
CA ILE A 147 -5.44 3.92 -13.31
C ILE A 147 -4.64 2.61 -13.49
N ASP A 148 -3.69 2.59 -14.43
CA ASP A 148 -2.83 1.42 -14.70
C ASP A 148 -2.20 0.79 -13.47
N THR A 149 -1.73 1.62 -12.53
CA THR A 149 -1.08 1.13 -11.30
C THR A 149 -2.10 0.50 -10.36
N THR A 150 -3.31 1.04 -10.32
CA THR A 150 -4.42 0.53 -9.49
C THR A 150 -4.94 -0.79 -10.06
N MET A 151 -5.06 -0.90 -11.38
CA MET A 151 -5.45 -2.11 -12.09
C MET A 151 -4.50 -3.29 -11.85
N LEU A 152 -3.19 -3.02 -11.74
CA LEU A 152 -2.22 -4.08 -11.43
C LEU A 152 -2.48 -4.76 -10.08
N TYR A 153 -3.11 -4.08 -9.14
CA TYR A 153 -3.50 -4.68 -7.86
C TYR A 153 -4.71 -5.60 -8.00
N ALA A 154 -5.76 -5.16 -8.70
CA ALA A 154 -6.92 -5.98 -9.02
C ALA A 154 -6.51 -7.25 -9.81
N PHE A 155 -5.68 -7.10 -10.84
CA PHE A 155 -5.13 -8.25 -11.58
C PHE A 155 -4.30 -9.20 -10.72
N SER A 156 -3.53 -8.68 -9.77
CA SER A 156 -2.70 -9.51 -8.90
C SER A 156 -3.55 -10.41 -8.02
N ASP A 157 -4.72 -9.93 -7.60
CA ASP A 157 -5.68 -10.71 -6.83
C ASP A 157 -6.38 -11.77 -7.68
N MET A 158 -6.89 -11.39 -8.83
CA MET A 158 -7.55 -12.32 -9.78
C MET A 158 -6.64 -13.49 -10.16
N LEU A 159 -5.33 -13.25 -10.34
CA LEU A 159 -4.37 -14.31 -10.66
C LEU A 159 -3.99 -15.17 -9.45
N SER A 160 -4.14 -14.64 -8.23
CA SER A 160 -3.82 -15.35 -6.98
C SER A 160 -4.98 -16.22 -6.51
N ASN A 161 -6.22 -15.84 -6.84
CA ASN A 161 -7.45 -16.52 -6.44
C ASN A 161 -7.99 -17.48 -7.51
N LYS A 162 -7.13 -18.25 -8.18
CA LYS A 162 -7.48 -19.24 -9.21
C LYS A 162 -8.51 -20.32 -8.80
N ARG A 163 -9.20 -20.18 -7.67
CA ARG A 163 -10.14 -21.18 -7.16
C ARG A 163 -11.59 -20.75 -6.97
N ASP A 164 -11.94 -19.48 -7.16
CA ASP A 164 -13.34 -19.06 -7.10
C ASP A 164 -13.77 -18.42 -8.41
N SER A 165 -14.77 -19.01 -8.99
CA SER A 165 -15.25 -18.95 -10.36
C SER A 165 -16.10 -17.73 -10.72
N ASP A 166 -16.07 -16.66 -9.95
CA ASP A 166 -16.78 -15.43 -10.31
C ASP A 166 -15.77 -14.30 -10.58
N ILE A 167 -15.09 -14.45 -11.71
CA ILE A 167 -14.47 -13.29 -12.36
C ILE A 167 -15.63 -12.44 -12.84
N ASP A 168 -15.76 -11.24 -12.29
CA ASP A 168 -16.64 -10.23 -12.85
C ASP A 168 -16.07 -9.80 -14.22
N LEU A 169 -16.46 -10.59 -15.24
CA LEU A 169 -16.03 -10.41 -16.63
C LEU A 169 -16.52 -9.07 -17.19
N GLU A 170 -17.65 -8.57 -16.70
CA GLU A 170 -18.23 -7.30 -17.10
C GLU A 170 -17.36 -6.16 -16.58
N TYR A 171 -16.97 -6.21 -15.31
CA TYR A 171 -16.01 -5.27 -14.73
C TYR A 171 -14.64 -5.32 -15.42
N PHE A 172 -14.16 -6.52 -15.77
CA PHE A 172 -12.93 -6.68 -16.53
C PHE A 172 -13.02 -6.06 -17.93
N ALA A 173 -14.15 -6.25 -18.61
CA ALA A 173 -14.41 -5.68 -19.92
C ALA A 173 -14.47 -4.14 -19.86
N GLU A 174 -15.14 -3.55 -18.86
CA GLU A 174 -15.15 -2.09 -18.62
C GLU A 174 -13.74 -1.54 -18.39
N LEU A 175 -12.95 -2.25 -17.62
CA LEU A 175 -11.57 -1.88 -17.30
C LEU A 175 -10.69 -1.85 -18.56
N VAL A 176 -10.80 -2.87 -19.41
CA VAL A 176 -10.09 -2.96 -20.69
C VAL A 176 -10.59 -1.88 -21.66
N ALA A 177 -11.90 -1.70 -21.75
CA ALA A 177 -12.54 -0.69 -22.61
C ALA A 177 -12.06 0.72 -22.21
N HIS A 178 -12.07 1.06 -20.93
CA HIS A 178 -11.58 2.34 -20.42
C HIS A 178 -10.09 2.58 -20.76
N LYS A 179 -9.27 1.54 -20.67
CA LYS A 179 -7.84 1.62 -21.00
C LYS A 179 -7.61 1.80 -22.51
N VAL A 180 -8.36 1.10 -23.33
CA VAL A 180 -8.30 1.25 -24.77
C VAL A 180 -8.77 2.64 -25.18
N TYR A 181 -9.89 3.10 -24.62
CA TYR A 181 -10.44 4.43 -24.89
C TYR A 181 -9.48 5.55 -24.47
N SER A 182 -8.91 5.48 -23.27
CA SER A 182 -7.96 6.50 -22.77
C SER A 182 -6.66 6.58 -23.58
N LYS A 183 -6.27 5.49 -24.25
CA LYS A 183 -5.14 5.49 -25.19
C LYS A 183 -5.50 6.00 -26.57
N LEU A 184 -6.72 5.78 -27.02
CA LEU A 184 -7.22 6.22 -28.33
C LEU A 184 -7.64 7.68 -28.33
N LEU A 185 -8.16 8.21 -27.21
CA LEU A 185 -8.66 9.56 -27.09
C LEU A 185 -7.69 10.64 -27.63
N PRO A 186 -6.38 10.67 -27.26
CA PRO A 186 -5.44 11.63 -27.79
C PRO A 186 -5.18 11.51 -29.30
N HIS A 187 -5.45 10.34 -29.88
CA HIS A 187 -5.34 10.11 -31.32
C HIS A 187 -6.61 10.54 -32.06
N LEU A 188 -7.77 10.34 -31.44
CA LEU A 188 -9.06 10.80 -31.98
C LEU A 188 -9.12 12.33 -32.02
N GLU A 189 -8.74 13.01 -30.93
CA GLU A 189 -8.65 14.47 -30.85
C GLU A 189 -7.70 15.07 -31.93
N LYS A 190 -6.59 14.38 -32.23
CA LYS A 190 -5.68 14.80 -33.31
C LYS A 190 -6.29 14.60 -34.70
N ILE A 191 -7.15 13.59 -34.87
CA ILE A 191 -7.82 13.33 -36.12
C ILE A 191 -8.92 14.37 -36.35
N GLU A 192 -9.69 14.72 -35.34
CA GLU A 192 -10.70 15.79 -35.42
C GLU A 192 -10.09 17.12 -35.80
N GLN A 193 -8.91 17.48 -35.23
CA GLN A 193 -8.20 18.71 -35.59
C GLN A 193 -7.64 18.75 -37.04
N LEU A 194 -7.66 17.65 -37.77
CA LEU A 194 -7.25 17.59 -39.17
C LEU A 194 -8.41 17.81 -40.15
N PHE A 195 -9.63 17.83 -39.66
CA PHE A 195 -10.85 18.02 -40.46
C PHE A 195 -11.55 19.37 -40.18
N ASP A 196 -11.08 20.14 -39.20
CA ASP A 196 -11.39 21.55 -38.97
C ASP A 196 -10.37 22.50 -39.69
#